data_c53a3ba1b54024f0697c8575249a07ed
#
_entry.id   c53a3ba1b54024f0697c8575249a07ed
#
_cell.length_a   1.000
_cell.length_b   1.000
_cell.length_c   1.000
_cell.angle_alpha   90.00
_cell.angle_beta   90.00
_cell.angle_gamma   90.00
#
_symmetry.space_group_name_H-M   'P 1'
#
loop_
_entity.id
_entity.type
_entity.pdbx_description
1 polymer ?
#
loop_
_entity_poly.entity_id
_entity_poly.type
_entity_poly.pdbx_seq_one_letter_code
_entity_poly.pdbx_strand_id
1 'polypeptide(L)'
;MSVALASSPWYKHRWPWIIIGILACSVTLSLSMVTIAINNPDNLVNDNYYEAGKGINRSLNRELLAQNLKLRASIHLDELTGEAELRLSGNSQPERLELNLISPTQPDKDRRIFLTRSPSEAGRYIGQLQDRIEGRRFVELLGSENGQTWRLFEEEQVSHDSTLMLGDEPLQGAEDRKN
;
A
#
# COMPACT_ATOMS: atom_id res chain seq x y z
N MET A 1 60.58 57.81 -9.54
CA MET A 1 60.03 57.42 -8.21
C MET A 1 58.66 56.81 -8.46
N SER A 2 58.55 55.50 -8.56
CA SER A 2 57.29 54.80 -8.74
C SER A 2 56.73 54.52 -7.37
N VAL A 3 55.65 55.18 -7.01
CA VAL A 3 54.89 54.89 -5.76
C VAL A 3 54.10 53.59 -5.99
N ALA A 4 54.61 52.49 -5.42
CA ALA A 4 53.85 51.25 -5.35
C ALA A 4 52.63 51.47 -4.44
N LEU A 5 51.43 51.62 -5.01
CA LEU A 5 50.21 51.59 -4.29
C LEU A 5 50.05 50.20 -3.66
N ALA A 6 50.28 50.13 -2.35
CA ALA A 6 50.03 48.92 -1.55
C ALA A 6 48.53 48.63 -1.57
N SER A 7 48.07 47.80 -2.53
CA SER A 7 46.66 47.37 -2.57
C SER A 7 46.37 46.54 -1.35
N SER A 8 45.38 46.94 -0.57
CA SER A 8 44.92 46.14 0.57
C SER A 8 44.44 44.77 0.10
N PRO A 9 44.78 43.69 0.81
CA PRO A 9 44.41 42.35 0.39
C PRO A 9 42.88 42.20 0.33
N TRP A 10 42.40 41.51 -0.71
CA TRP A 10 40.99 41.37 -1.08
C TRP A 10 40.08 40.87 0.08
N TYR A 11 40.61 40.03 0.96
CA TYR A 11 39.86 39.48 2.11
C TYR A 11 39.56 40.53 3.20
N LYS A 12 40.15 41.70 3.18
CA LYS A 12 39.83 42.81 4.10
C LYS A 12 38.61 43.63 3.64
N HIS A 13 38.17 43.46 2.42
CA HIS A 13 36.98 44.11 1.92
C HIS A 13 35.73 43.34 2.32
N ARG A 14 34.63 44.03 2.67
CA ARG A 14 33.39 43.38 3.14
C ARG A 14 32.61 42.69 2.01
N TRP A 15 32.73 43.23 0.82
CA TRP A 15 31.89 42.76 -0.27
C TRP A 15 32.27 41.44 -0.91
N PRO A 16 33.49 40.96 -0.96
CA PRO A 16 33.76 39.56 -1.31
C PRO A 16 33.10 38.55 -0.36
N TRP A 17 33.00 38.89 0.92
CA TRP A 17 32.36 38.03 1.92
C TRP A 17 30.85 37.96 1.74
N ILE A 18 30.18 39.02 1.21
CA ILE A 18 28.77 38.96 0.86
C ILE A 18 28.53 37.95 -0.27
N ILE A 19 29.35 37.97 -1.30
CA ILE A 19 29.27 37.00 -2.42
C ILE A 19 29.49 35.57 -1.92
N ILE A 20 30.55 35.36 -1.12
CA ILE A 20 30.81 34.05 -0.51
C ILE A 20 29.65 33.59 0.36
N GLY A 21 29.05 34.49 1.12
CA GLY A 21 27.88 34.19 1.94
C GLY A 21 26.66 33.73 1.13
N ILE A 22 26.38 34.41 0.01
CA ILE A 22 25.29 34.04 -0.90
C ILE A 22 25.55 32.64 -1.51
N LEU A 23 26.79 32.38 -1.97
CA LEU A 23 27.18 31.09 -2.51
C LEU A 23 27.06 29.98 -1.45
N ALA A 24 27.54 30.22 -0.23
CA ALA A 24 27.45 29.27 0.87
C ALA A 24 25.99 28.95 1.23
N CYS A 25 25.14 29.97 1.26
CA CYS A 25 23.70 29.80 1.50
C CYS A 25 23.05 28.94 0.41
N SER A 26 23.35 29.20 -0.87
CA SER A 26 22.83 28.42 -2.00
C SER A 26 23.25 26.96 -1.93
N VAL A 27 24.52 26.70 -1.63
CA VAL A 27 25.03 25.33 -1.48
C VAL A 27 24.37 24.61 -0.31
N THR A 28 24.20 25.31 0.82
CA THR A 28 23.57 24.71 2.00
C THR A 28 22.11 24.35 1.74
N LEU A 29 21.35 25.22 1.06
CA LEU A 29 19.97 24.96 0.67
C LEU A 29 19.88 23.76 -0.29
N SER A 30 20.76 23.71 -1.28
CA SER A 30 20.78 22.59 -2.25
C SER A 30 21.10 21.25 -1.57
N LEU A 31 22.08 21.20 -0.67
CA LEU A 31 22.39 20.01 0.09
C LEU A 31 21.27 19.59 1.03
N SER A 32 20.59 20.57 1.63
CA SER A 32 19.41 20.29 2.48
C SER A 32 18.29 19.65 1.68
N MET A 33 18.01 20.14 0.46
CA MET A 33 17.00 19.52 -0.42
C MET A 33 17.36 18.10 -0.83
N VAL A 34 18.63 17.85 -1.16
CA VAL A 34 19.11 16.49 -1.46
C VAL A 34 18.93 15.56 -0.26
N THR A 35 19.24 16.03 0.93
CA THR A 35 19.07 15.25 2.16
C THR A 35 17.60 14.91 2.41
N ILE A 36 16.69 15.87 2.20
CA ILE A 36 15.25 15.65 2.32
C ILE A 36 14.77 14.64 1.29
N ALA A 37 15.23 14.75 0.04
CA ALA A 37 14.84 13.82 -1.04
C ALA A 37 15.31 12.37 -0.77
N ILE A 38 16.50 12.20 -0.19
CA ILE A 38 17.01 10.87 0.16
C ILE A 38 16.24 10.27 1.35
N ASN A 39 15.88 11.09 2.34
CA ASN A 39 15.19 10.62 3.53
C ASN A 39 13.68 10.40 3.33
N ASN A 40 13.11 11.01 2.30
CA ASN A 40 11.72 10.80 1.90
C ASN A 40 11.69 10.32 0.44
N PRO A 41 12.13 9.10 0.15
CA PRO A 41 12.00 8.57 -1.19
C PRO A 41 10.52 8.46 -1.53
N ASP A 42 10.10 9.14 -2.61
CA ASP A 42 8.80 8.90 -3.21
C ASP A 42 8.71 7.41 -3.59
N ASN A 43 7.61 6.78 -3.25
CA ASN A 43 7.34 5.43 -3.73
C ASN A 43 7.31 5.48 -5.26
N LEU A 44 8.38 4.98 -5.86
CA LEU A 44 8.53 4.89 -7.32
C LEU A 44 7.30 4.18 -7.88
N VAL A 45 6.53 4.91 -8.68
CA VAL A 45 5.50 4.31 -9.52
C VAL A 45 6.22 3.26 -10.38
N ASN A 46 5.75 2.03 -10.25
CA ASN A 46 6.38 0.87 -10.89
C ASN A 46 6.43 1.10 -12.41
N ASP A 47 7.64 1.37 -12.94
CA ASP A 47 7.88 1.64 -14.36
C ASP A 47 7.64 0.41 -15.26
N ASN A 48 7.21 -0.69 -14.68
CA ASN A 48 7.06 -1.96 -15.37
C ASN A 48 5.63 -2.17 -15.88
N TYR A 49 5.19 -1.34 -16.84
CA TYR A 49 3.88 -1.44 -17.51
C TYR A 49 3.59 -2.84 -18.08
N TYR A 50 4.63 -3.56 -18.50
CA TYR A 50 4.48 -4.91 -19.01
C TYR A 50 4.11 -5.91 -17.90
N GLU A 51 4.74 -5.80 -16.74
CA GLU A 51 4.39 -6.62 -15.56
C GLU A 51 3.03 -6.19 -14.97
N ALA A 52 2.70 -4.91 -15.01
CA ALA A 52 1.39 -4.42 -14.61
C ALA A 52 0.28 -5.03 -15.49
N GLY A 53 0.44 -5.06 -16.82
CA GLY A 53 -0.50 -5.69 -17.74
C GLY A 53 -0.63 -7.21 -17.51
N LYS A 54 0.46 -7.89 -17.22
CA LYS A 54 0.46 -9.31 -16.85
C LYS A 54 -0.14 -9.54 -15.45
N GLY A 55 0.05 -8.58 -14.54
CA GLY A 55 -0.57 -8.55 -13.21
C GLY A 55 -2.08 -8.46 -13.29
N ILE A 56 -2.62 -7.60 -14.16
CA ILE A 56 -4.07 -7.44 -14.38
C ILE A 56 -4.70 -8.77 -14.86
N ASN A 57 -4.09 -9.45 -15.83
CA ASN A 57 -4.61 -10.75 -16.29
C ASN A 57 -4.54 -11.84 -15.21
N ARG A 58 -3.53 -11.80 -14.34
CA ARG A 58 -3.44 -12.75 -13.22
C ARG A 58 -4.47 -12.46 -12.14
N SER A 59 -4.71 -11.19 -11.82
CA SER A 59 -5.73 -10.80 -10.84
C SER A 59 -7.12 -11.19 -11.32
N LEU A 60 -7.44 -10.90 -12.59
CA LEU A 60 -8.71 -11.28 -13.20
C LEU A 60 -8.96 -12.80 -13.19
N ASN A 61 -7.95 -13.60 -13.50
CA ASN A 61 -8.08 -15.07 -13.43
C ASN A 61 -8.33 -15.57 -12.00
N ARG A 62 -7.73 -14.94 -11.00
CA ARG A 62 -7.95 -15.26 -9.59
C ARG A 62 -9.34 -14.88 -9.12
N GLU A 63 -9.84 -13.74 -9.58
CA GLU A 63 -11.20 -13.27 -9.28
C GLU A 63 -12.26 -14.14 -9.98
N LEU A 64 -12.04 -14.53 -11.24
CA LEU A 64 -12.89 -15.49 -11.96
C LEU A 64 -12.94 -16.84 -11.24
N LEU A 65 -11.82 -17.31 -10.68
CA LEU A 65 -11.80 -18.53 -9.89
C LEU A 65 -12.65 -18.37 -8.63
N ALA A 66 -12.55 -17.24 -7.93
CA ALA A 66 -13.38 -16.96 -6.76
C ALA A 66 -14.87 -16.97 -7.09
N GLN A 67 -15.26 -16.36 -8.23
CA GLN A 67 -16.65 -16.39 -8.71
C GLN A 67 -17.13 -17.80 -9.05
N ASN A 68 -16.31 -18.60 -9.75
CA ASN A 68 -16.65 -19.98 -10.09
C ASN A 68 -16.85 -20.85 -8.83
N LEU A 69 -16.07 -20.59 -7.79
CA LEU A 69 -16.19 -21.21 -6.48
C LEU A 69 -17.34 -20.60 -5.64
N LYS A 70 -18.00 -19.56 -6.14
CA LYS A 70 -19.08 -18.82 -5.46
C LYS A 70 -18.67 -18.34 -4.07
N LEU A 71 -17.45 -17.81 -3.97
CA LEU A 71 -16.91 -17.39 -2.70
C LEU A 71 -17.49 -16.05 -2.29
N ARG A 72 -17.86 -15.95 -1.02
CA ARG A 72 -18.23 -14.73 -0.32
C ARG A 72 -17.59 -14.73 1.04
N ALA A 73 -17.15 -13.58 1.50
CA ALA A 73 -16.55 -13.43 2.80
C ALA A 73 -17.20 -12.29 3.57
N SER A 74 -17.46 -12.53 4.85
CA SER A 74 -17.83 -11.52 5.82
C SER A 74 -16.70 -11.38 6.82
N ILE A 75 -16.17 -10.18 6.98
CA ILE A 75 -15.00 -9.88 7.81
C ILE A 75 -15.44 -8.93 8.91
N HIS A 76 -15.24 -9.33 10.14
CA HIS A 76 -15.46 -8.50 11.33
C HIS A 76 -14.11 -8.19 11.98
N LEU A 77 -13.82 -6.91 12.17
CA LEU A 77 -12.59 -6.43 12.78
C LEU A 77 -12.91 -5.88 14.16
N ASP A 78 -12.54 -6.60 15.20
CA ASP A 78 -12.70 -6.16 16.59
C ASP A 78 -11.43 -5.43 17.04
N GLU A 79 -11.52 -4.13 17.15
CA GLU A 79 -10.40 -3.28 17.59
C GLU A 79 -10.09 -3.40 19.07
N LEU A 80 -11.05 -3.84 19.91
CA LEU A 80 -10.86 -3.96 21.34
C LEU A 80 -10.01 -5.17 21.70
N THR A 81 -10.26 -6.28 21.00
CA THR A 81 -9.51 -7.53 21.21
C THR A 81 -8.32 -7.67 20.27
N GLY A 82 -8.28 -6.86 19.19
CA GLY A 82 -7.31 -7.02 18.11
C GLY A 82 -7.55 -8.29 17.29
N GLU A 83 -8.77 -8.83 17.29
CA GLU A 83 -9.13 -10.03 16.55
C GLU A 83 -9.80 -9.67 15.21
N ALA A 84 -9.37 -10.36 14.15
CA ALA A 84 -10.02 -10.33 12.85
C ALA A 84 -10.75 -11.67 12.67
N GLU A 85 -12.07 -11.65 12.71
CA GLU A 85 -12.91 -12.81 12.41
C GLU A 85 -13.39 -12.75 10.97
N LEU A 86 -13.21 -13.83 10.22
CA LEU A 86 -13.68 -13.96 8.85
C LEU A 86 -14.55 -15.21 8.71
N ARG A 87 -15.68 -15.05 8.04
CA ARG A 87 -16.56 -16.16 7.65
C ARG A 87 -16.57 -16.28 6.14
N LEU A 88 -16.01 -17.37 5.64
CA LEU A 88 -15.95 -17.70 4.22
C LEU A 88 -17.08 -18.68 3.88
N SER A 89 -17.83 -18.36 2.86
CA SER A 89 -18.86 -19.23 2.26
C SER A 89 -18.49 -19.53 0.81
N GLY A 90 -18.96 -20.69 0.29
CA GLY A 90 -18.67 -21.16 -1.06
C GLY A 90 -17.94 -22.50 -1.08
N ASN A 91 -17.37 -22.82 -2.24
CA ASN A 91 -16.81 -24.16 -2.53
C ASN A 91 -15.29 -24.24 -2.32
N SER A 92 -14.74 -23.46 -1.40
CA SER A 92 -13.34 -23.53 -1.01
C SER A 92 -13.19 -23.29 0.49
N GLN A 93 -12.37 -24.08 1.14
CA GLN A 93 -12.08 -23.96 2.57
C GLN A 93 -10.61 -24.24 2.86
N PRO A 94 -9.70 -23.35 2.43
CA PRO A 94 -8.27 -23.53 2.67
C PRO A 94 -7.95 -23.46 4.17
N GLU A 95 -6.82 -23.99 4.58
CA GLU A 95 -6.37 -23.93 5.99
C GLU A 95 -5.97 -22.53 6.41
N ARG A 96 -5.48 -21.72 5.45
CA ARG A 96 -5.01 -20.36 5.69
C ARG A 96 -5.53 -19.42 4.62
N LEU A 97 -5.83 -18.22 5.05
CA LEU A 97 -6.17 -17.08 4.20
C LEU A 97 -5.22 -15.94 4.47
N GLU A 98 -5.00 -15.11 3.47
CA GLU A 98 -4.27 -13.86 3.58
C GLU A 98 -5.22 -12.70 3.31
N LEU A 99 -5.38 -11.82 4.31
CA LEU A 99 -6.18 -10.60 4.22
C LEU A 99 -5.24 -9.41 4.14
N ASN A 100 -5.31 -8.66 3.06
CA ASN A 100 -4.56 -7.45 2.84
C ASN A 100 -5.52 -6.24 2.89
N LEU A 101 -5.24 -5.29 3.76
CA LEU A 101 -5.95 -4.02 3.89
C LEU A 101 -5.03 -2.93 3.35
N ILE A 102 -5.26 -2.53 2.11
CA ILE A 102 -4.37 -1.66 1.34
C ILE A 102 -4.89 -0.23 1.39
N SER A 103 -4.03 0.70 1.75
CA SER A 103 -4.36 2.13 1.75
C SER A 103 -4.27 2.70 0.33
N PRO A 104 -5.27 3.46 -0.14
CA PRO A 104 -5.21 4.06 -1.49
C PRO A 104 -4.10 5.11 -1.65
N THR A 105 -3.59 5.68 -0.57
CA THR A 105 -2.69 6.84 -0.62
C THR A 105 -1.41 6.68 0.19
N GLN A 106 -1.36 5.73 1.14
CA GLN A 106 -0.26 5.60 2.11
C GLN A 106 0.15 4.14 2.27
N PRO A 107 1.14 3.65 1.49
CA PRO A 107 1.59 2.25 1.55
C PRO A 107 2.13 1.82 2.91
N ASP A 108 2.63 2.74 3.71
CA ASP A 108 3.07 2.50 5.09
C ASP A 108 1.92 2.10 6.04
N LYS A 109 0.69 2.38 5.63
CA LYS A 109 -0.54 1.97 6.33
C LYS A 109 -1.16 0.68 5.82
N ASP A 110 -0.52 -0.01 4.90
CA ASP A 110 -0.96 -1.32 4.45
C ASP A 110 -0.80 -2.33 5.58
N ARG A 111 -1.78 -3.19 5.73
CA ARG A 111 -1.76 -4.24 6.75
C ARG A 111 -2.05 -5.58 6.11
N ARG A 112 -1.25 -6.57 6.50
CA ARG A 112 -1.38 -7.96 6.08
C ARG A 112 -1.67 -8.83 7.30
N ILE A 113 -2.76 -9.57 7.24
CA ILE A 113 -3.23 -10.43 8.32
C ILE A 113 -3.33 -11.85 7.79
N PHE A 114 -2.69 -12.79 8.48
CA PHE A 114 -2.86 -14.21 8.20
C PHE A 114 -3.97 -14.76 9.07
N LEU A 115 -4.96 -15.35 8.41
CA LEU A 115 -6.11 -15.93 9.04
C LEU A 115 -5.98 -17.45 9.01
N THR A 116 -6.22 -18.09 10.14
CA THR A 116 -6.17 -19.56 10.26
C THR A 116 -7.58 -20.08 10.50
N ARG A 117 -7.91 -21.19 9.85
CA ARG A 117 -9.20 -21.83 9.99
C ARG A 117 -9.46 -22.25 11.44
N SER A 118 -10.64 -21.94 11.95
CA SER A 118 -11.08 -22.39 13.27
C SER A 118 -11.41 -23.89 13.23
N PRO A 119 -10.90 -24.68 14.17
CA PRO A 119 -11.26 -26.11 14.23
C PRO A 119 -12.69 -26.35 14.72
N SER A 120 -13.31 -25.37 15.38
CA SER A 120 -14.62 -25.50 15.98
C SER A 120 -15.77 -25.20 15.03
N GLU A 121 -15.54 -24.41 13.96
CA GLU A 121 -16.59 -23.99 13.05
C GLU A 121 -16.08 -23.97 11.59
N ALA A 122 -16.77 -24.66 10.70
CA ALA A 122 -16.43 -24.68 9.29
C ALA A 122 -16.67 -23.32 8.64
N GLY A 123 -15.68 -22.85 7.85
CA GLY A 123 -15.77 -21.55 7.19
C GLY A 123 -15.41 -20.34 8.07
N ARG A 124 -15.12 -20.55 9.36
CA ARG A 124 -14.66 -19.49 10.26
C ARG A 124 -13.14 -19.47 10.30
N TYR A 125 -12.59 -18.26 10.18
CA TYR A 125 -11.14 -17.99 10.23
C TYR A 125 -10.87 -16.89 11.25
N ILE A 126 -9.75 -17.00 11.93
CA ILE A 126 -9.32 -16.08 12.98
C ILE A 126 -7.90 -15.63 12.69
N GLY A 127 -7.66 -14.33 12.82
CA GLY A 127 -6.36 -13.70 12.71
C GLY A 127 -6.19 -12.59 13.72
N GLN A 128 -4.99 -12.04 13.79
CA GLN A 128 -4.67 -10.98 14.73
C GLN A 128 -4.37 -9.68 14.02
N LEU A 129 -5.11 -8.66 14.38
CA LEU A 129 -4.93 -7.29 13.95
C LEU A 129 -3.91 -6.61 14.87
N GLN A 130 -2.83 -6.06 14.32
CA GLN A 130 -1.76 -5.45 15.11
C GLN A 130 -2.05 -3.99 15.46
N ASP A 131 -2.78 -3.29 14.57
CA ASP A 131 -3.03 -1.86 14.71
C ASP A 131 -4.49 -1.54 14.35
N ARG A 132 -4.95 -0.41 14.88
CA ARG A 132 -6.26 0.16 14.52
C ARG A 132 -6.28 0.58 13.04
N ILE A 133 -7.33 0.19 12.33
CA ILE A 133 -7.50 0.47 10.91
C ILE A 133 -8.82 1.20 10.69
N GLU A 134 -8.72 2.40 10.17
CA GLU A 134 -9.88 3.23 9.81
C GLU A 134 -9.72 3.82 8.41
N GLY A 135 -10.84 4.17 7.81
CA GLY A 135 -10.92 4.86 6.54
C GLY A 135 -11.06 3.93 5.34
N ARG A 136 -11.01 4.53 4.16
CA ARG A 136 -11.16 3.83 2.88
C ARG A 136 -9.98 2.90 2.62
N ARG A 137 -10.27 1.63 2.31
CA ARG A 137 -9.27 0.60 2.05
C ARG A 137 -9.67 -0.26 0.85
N PHE A 138 -8.68 -0.70 0.12
CA PHE A 138 -8.85 -1.85 -0.76
C PHE A 138 -8.64 -3.10 0.08
N VAL A 139 -9.66 -3.92 0.13
CA VAL A 139 -9.68 -5.18 0.89
C VAL A 139 -9.44 -6.32 -0.08
N GLU A 140 -8.32 -7.00 0.08
CA GLU A 140 -7.92 -8.13 -0.74
C GLU A 140 -7.86 -9.39 0.13
N LEU A 141 -8.66 -10.38 -0.23
CA LEU A 141 -8.63 -11.68 0.41
C LEU A 141 -8.11 -12.73 -0.58
N LEU A 142 -7.04 -13.40 -0.19
CA LEU A 142 -6.39 -14.43 -0.96
C LEU A 142 -6.52 -15.79 -0.28
N GLY A 143 -6.83 -16.80 -1.06
CA GLY A 143 -6.81 -18.17 -0.62
C GLY A 143 -6.35 -19.09 -1.75
N SER A 144 -6.12 -20.36 -1.44
CA SER A 144 -5.67 -21.34 -2.42
C SER A 144 -6.57 -22.58 -2.40
N GLU A 145 -6.97 -23.03 -3.57
CA GLU A 145 -7.73 -24.26 -3.77
C GLU A 145 -7.07 -25.10 -4.88
N ASN A 146 -6.75 -26.35 -4.60
CA ASN A 146 -6.09 -27.26 -5.55
C ASN A 146 -4.83 -26.67 -6.24
N GLY A 147 -4.03 -25.92 -5.48
CA GLY A 147 -2.80 -25.28 -6.00
C GLY A 147 -3.03 -24.02 -6.83
N GLN A 148 -4.27 -23.59 -7.00
CA GLN A 148 -4.63 -22.33 -7.66
C GLN A 148 -5.02 -21.29 -6.62
N THR A 149 -4.50 -20.08 -6.75
CA THR A 149 -4.83 -18.97 -5.86
C THR A 149 -6.06 -18.23 -6.41
N TRP A 150 -7.05 -18.02 -5.55
CA TRP A 150 -8.20 -17.17 -5.83
C TRP A 150 -8.09 -15.86 -5.06
N ARG A 151 -8.85 -14.85 -5.49
CA ARG A 151 -8.84 -13.50 -4.96
C ARG A 151 -10.26 -12.94 -4.88
N LEU A 152 -10.60 -12.35 -3.73
CA LEU A 152 -11.70 -11.39 -3.61
C LEU A 152 -11.07 -10.02 -3.40
N PHE A 153 -11.56 -9.01 -4.09
CA PHE A 153 -11.01 -7.67 -4.05
C PHE A 153 -12.11 -6.64 -4.22
N GLU A 154 -12.31 -5.83 -3.19
CA GLU A 154 -13.33 -4.78 -3.18
C GLU A 154 -12.80 -3.56 -2.43
N GLU A 155 -13.42 -2.43 -2.69
CA GLU A 155 -13.12 -1.19 -2.02
C GLU A 155 -14.15 -0.96 -0.92
N GLU A 156 -13.66 -0.87 0.34
CA GLU A 156 -14.50 -0.80 1.52
C GLU A 156 -14.13 0.38 2.43
N GLN A 157 -15.14 0.90 3.12
CA GLN A 157 -14.95 1.86 4.17
C GLN A 157 -14.85 1.13 5.51
N VAL A 158 -13.64 1.01 6.02
CA VAL A 158 -13.38 0.41 7.33
C VAL A 158 -13.69 1.43 8.42
N SER A 159 -14.58 1.08 9.33
CA SER A 159 -14.91 1.87 10.51
C SER A 159 -14.91 0.98 11.74
N HIS A 160 -14.97 1.60 12.91
CA HIS A 160 -15.05 0.90 14.18
C HIS A 160 -16.23 -0.07 14.19
N ASP A 161 -15.97 -1.32 14.50
CA ASP A 161 -16.99 -2.39 14.61
C ASP A 161 -17.79 -2.63 13.31
N SER A 162 -17.16 -2.38 12.14
CA SER A 162 -17.80 -2.63 10.84
C SER A 162 -17.60 -4.07 10.39
N THR A 163 -18.64 -4.59 9.75
CA THR A 163 -18.56 -5.87 9.02
C THR A 163 -18.40 -5.57 7.55
N LEU A 164 -17.29 -6.02 6.97
CA LEU A 164 -16.98 -5.89 5.54
C LEU A 164 -17.50 -7.11 4.80
N MET A 165 -18.12 -6.89 3.64
CA MET A 165 -18.70 -7.98 2.84
C MET A 165 -17.96 -8.03 1.50
N LEU A 166 -17.42 -9.19 1.14
CA LEU A 166 -16.70 -9.39 -0.12
C LEU A 166 -17.36 -10.48 -0.97
N GLY A 167 -17.35 -10.30 -2.27
CA GLY A 167 -17.89 -11.24 -3.25
C GLY A 167 -19.34 -10.94 -3.66
N ASP A 168 -19.89 -9.80 -3.27
CA ASP A 168 -21.24 -9.37 -3.65
C ASP A 168 -21.24 -8.48 -4.89
N GLU A 169 -20.13 -7.80 -5.18
CA GLU A 169 -20.00 -6.93 -6.36
C GLU A 169 -19.63 -7.72 -7.63
N PRO A 170 -20.19 -7.35 -8.80
CA PRO A 170 -19.78 -7.92 -10.07
C PRO A 170 -18.33 -7.49 -10.42
N LEU A 171 -17.56 -8.37 -11.05
CA LEU A 171 -16.19 -8.07 -11.45
C LEU A 171 -16.12 -6.82 -12.32
N GLN A 172 -15.29 -5.86 -11.93
CA GLN A 172 -14.98 -4.69 -12.73
C GLN A 172 -14.34 -5.15 -14.07
N GLY A 173 -14.97 -4.84 -15.19
CA GLY A 173 -14.52 -5.24 -16.54
C GLY A 173 -15.18 -6.49 -17.13
N ALA A 174 -16.14 -7.12 -16.48
CA ALA A 174 -16.92 -8.20 -17.06
C ALA A 174 -18.00 -7.71 -18.04
N GLU A 175 -18.35 -6.44 -18.03
CA GLU A 175 -19.39 -5.86 -18.88
C GLU A 175 -18.94 -5.67 -20.35
N ASP A 176 -17.65 -5.49 -20.62
CA ASP A 176 -17.14 -5.23 -21.98
C ASP A 176 -17.08 -6.46 -22.90
N ARG A 177 -17.39 -7.66 -22.40
CA ARG A 177 -17.30 -8.91 -23.20
C ARG A 177 -18.64 -9.44 -23.72
N LYS A 178 -19.73 -8.71 -23.52
CA LYS A 178 -21.08 -9.12 -24.01
C LYS A 178 -21.58 -8.38 -25.24
N ASN A 179 -20.73 -7.60 -25.92
CA ASN A 179 -21.06 -6.99 -27.20
C ASN A 179 -20.16 -7.49 -28.32
#